data_d5ed82ce2682da5c4a54e45586b6c3eb
#
_entry.id   d5ed82ce2682da5c4a54e45586b6c3eb
#
_cell.length_a   1.000
_cell.length_b   1.000
_cell.length_c   1.000
_cell.angle_alpha   90.00
_cell.angle_beta   90.00
_cell.angle_gamma   90.00
#
_symmetry.space_group_name_H-M   'P 1'
#
loop_
_entity.id
_entity.type
_entity.pdbx_description
1 polymer ?
#
loop_
_entity_poly.entity_id
_entity_poly.type
_entity_poly.pdbx_seq_one_letter_code
_entity_poly.pdbx_strand_id
1 'polypeptide(L)'
;MRDEPDDLPLLHDHQPIPPEYAFGVADPEQHVTLGANANPPLIWSELPPGTRSLALICHDPDVPSRGDDVNQAGKTVPASLPRVDFFHWVLVDIDPAVGGIAEAAHSDGITPRGKPEQVSLQGARHGLNDYTGWFAGDADMSGHYLG
;
A
#
# COMPACT_ATOMS: atom_id res chain seq x y z
N MET A 1 29.88 8.67 -20.68
CA MET A 1 29.23 9.24 -19.51
C MET A 1 27.98 8.37 -19.34
N ARG A 2 27.95 7.48 -18.35
CA ARG A 2 26.79 6.63 -18.08
C ARG A 2 25.91 7.46 -17.18
N ASP A 3 24.67 7.72 -17.63
CA ASP A 3 23.67 8.32 -16.79
C ASP A 3 23.49 7.39 -15.58
N GLU A 4 23.75 7.91 -14.38
CA GLU A 4 23.39 7.26 -13.13
C GLU A 4 21.89 7.04 -13.17
N PRO A 5 21.37 5.87 -12.76
CA PRO A 5 19.95 5.68 -12.64
C PRO A 5 19.45 6.71 -11.62
N ASP A 6 18.40 7.45 -12.01
CA ASP A 6 17.72 8.42 -11.18
C ASP A 6 17.60 7.89 -9.76
N ASP A 7 17.93 8.74 -8.78
CA ASP A 7 17.88 8.47 -7.35
C ASP A 7 16.42 8.26 -6.94
N LEU A 8 15.90 7.05 -7.20
CA LEU A 8 14.57 6.68 -6.73
C LEU A 8 14.59 6.72 -5.20
N PRO A 9 13.59 7.34 -4.56
CA PRO A 9 13.49 7.36 -3.12
C PRO A 9 13.34 5.90 -2.63
N LEU A 10 14.36 5.41 -1.96
CA LEU A 10 14.37 4.06 -1.41
C LEU A 10 13.70 4.04 -0.04
N LEU A 11 12.97 2.96 0.23
CA LEU A 11 12.52 2.67 1.58
C LEU A 11 13.72 2.20 2.42
N HIS A 12 13.93 2.84 3.55
CA HIS A 12 14.96 2.44 4.50
C HIS A 12 14.31 1.95 5.78
N ASP A 13 14.88 0.91 6.36
CA ASP A 13 14.40 0.33 7.61
C ASP A 13 14.33 1.39 8.72
N HIS A 14 13.21 1.44 9.44
CA HIS A 14 12.91 2.42 10.50
C HIS A 14 12.92 3.90 10.06
N GLN A 15 12.89 4.19 8.79
CA GLN A 15 12.76 5.57 8.29
C GLN A 15 11.32 5.86 7.83
N PRO A 16 10.91 7.14 7.81
CA PRO A 16 9.63 7.52 7.25
C PRO A 16 9.47 7.05 5.80
N ILE A 17 8.26 6.62 5.46
CA ILE A 17 7.91 6.27 4.07
C ILE A 17 7.93 7.55 3.23
N PRO A 18 8.64 7.58 2.10
CA PRO A 18 8.60 8.71 1.17
C PRO A 18 7.16 9.04 0.73
N PRO A 19 6.81 10.35 0.60
CA PRO A 19 5.44 10.77 0.32
C PRO A 19 4.83 10.19 -0.96
N GLU A 20 5.63 9.87 -1.95
CA GLU A 20 5.21 9.26 -3.21
C GLU A 20 4.62 7.84 -3.05
N TYR A 21 4.97 7.16 -1.98
CA TYR A 21 4.45 5.82 -1.68
C TYR A 21 3.29 5.85 -0.69
N ALA A 22 2.95 7.03 -0.18
CA ALA A 22 1.90 7.17 0.81
C ALA A 22 0.51 7.32 0.15
N PHE A 23 -0.50 6.66 0.74
CA PHE A 23 -1.90 6.86 0.40
C PHE A 23 -2.38 8.27 0.76
N GLY A 24 -1.96 8.78 1.92
CA GLY A 24 -2.27 10.12 2.40
C GLY A 24 -1.01 10.85 2.83
N VAL A 25 -0.97 12.13 2.57
CA VAL A 25 0.14 13.02 2.95
C VAL A 25 -0.38 14.21 3.75
N ALA A 26 0.48 14.79 4.59
CA ALA A 26 0.12 15.96 5.38
C ALA A 26 -0.22 17.15 4.47
N ASP A 27 -1.29 17.84 4.82
CA ASP A 27 -1.74 19.07 4.14
C ASP A 27 -1.98 20.18 5.18
N PRO A 28 -1.46 21.40 4.95
CA PRO A 28 -1.57 22.48 5.93
C PRO A 28 -2.99 23.02 6.11
N GLU A 29 -3.87 22.84 5.14
CA GLU A 29 -5.24 23.35 5.17
C GLU A 29 -6.26 22.26 5.55
N GLN A 30 -6.09 21.07 4.99
CA GLN A 30 -7.02 19.93 5.16
C GLN A 30 -6.51 18.89 6.14
N HIS A 31 -5.33 19.08 6.75
CA HIS A 31 -4.60 18.17 7.63
C HIS A 31 -4.04 16.95 6.90
N VAL A 32 -4.83 16.28 6.06
CA VAL A 32 -4.43 15.17 5.20
C VAL A 32 -5.07 15.33 3.83
N THR A 33 -4.28 15.12 2.79
CA THR A 33 -4.76 14.97 1.40
C THR A 33 -4.28 13.66 0.81
N LEU A 34 -4.88 13.22 -0.30
CA LEU A 34 -4.49 11.98 -0.96
C LEU A 34 -3.09 12.13 -1.58
N GLY A 35 -2.24 11.13 -1.36
CA GLY A 35 -0.89 11.03 -1.91
C GLY A 35 -0.87 10.39 -3.30
N ALA A 36 0.34 10.21 -3.85
CA ALA A 36 0.53 9.55 -5.13
C ALA A 36 0.23 8.04 -5.06
N ASN A 37 0.36 7.43 -3.90
CA ASN A 37 0.02 6.03 -3.67
C ASN A 37 0.69 5.06 -4.66
N ALA A 38 1.93 5.36 -5.07
CA ALA A 38 2.71 4.45 -5.89
C ALA A 38 3.24 3.30 -5.05
N ASN A 39 3.34 2.10 -5.61
CA ASN A 39 4.11 1.08 -4.92
C ASN A 39 5.60 1.34 -5.12
N PRO A 40 6.44 1.14 -4.08
CA PRO A 40 7.88 1.28 -4.21
C PRO A 40 8.46 0.16 -5.10
N PRO A 41 9.66 0.37 -5.67
CA PRO A 41 10.39 -0.72 -6.29
C PRO A 41 10.81 -1.74 -5.23
N LEU A 42 10.64 -3.01 -5.52
CA LEU A 42 10.98 -4.12 -4.63
C LEU A 42 11.87 -5.11 -5.36
N ILE A 43 12.92 -5.54 -4.68
CA ILE A 43 13.86 -6.55 -5.20
C ILE A 43 14.08 -7.58 -4.10
N TRP A 44 14.09 -8.84 -4.47
CA TRP A 44 14.44 -9.94 -3.57
C TRP A 44 15.59 -10.75 -4.11
N SER A 45 16.40 -11.24 -3.20
CA SER A 45 17.58 -12.04 -3.49
C SER A 45 17.77 -13.12 -2.42
N GLU A 46 18.72 -14.00 -2.63
CA GLU A 46 19.14 -15.01 -1.66
C GLU A 46 17.98 -15.88 -1.14
N LEU A 47 17.05 -16.22 -2.03
CA LEU A 47 15.91 -17.07 -1.67
C LEU A 47 16.40 -18.47 -1.22
N PRO A 48 15.77 -19.05 -0.19
CA PRO A 48 16.09 -20.40 0.25
C PRO A 48 15.95 -21.41 -0.90
N PRO A 49 16.84 -22.41 -0.98
CA PRO A 49 16.72 -23.48 -1.98
C PRO A 49 15.36 -24.16 -1.90
N GLY A 50 14.71 -24.35 -3.05
CA GLY A 50 13.40 -24.99 -3.13
C GLY A 50 12.22 -24.03 -2.92
N THR A 51 12.44 -22.72 -2.81
CA THR A 51 11.36 -21.72 -2.82
C THR A 51 10.54 -21.84 -4.10
N ARG A 52 9.23 -22.05 -3.97
CA ARG A 52 8.32 -22.29 -5.10
C ARG A 52 7.40 -21.12 -5.41
N SER A 53 7.11 -20.29 -4.41
CA SER A 53 6.36 -19.05 -4.55
C SER A 53 6.68 -18.10 -3.42
N LEU A 54 6.37 -16.81 -3.62
CA LEU A 54 6.48 -15.77 -2.60
C LEU A 54 5.11 -15.16 -2.35
N ALA A 55 4.97 -14.56 -1.17
CA ALA A 55 3.86 -13.68 -0.83
C ALA A 55 4.43 -12.34 -0.35
N LEU A 56 3.79 -11.26 -0.75
CA LEU A 56 4.09 -9.90 -0.31
C LEU A 56 2.90 -9.37 0.47
N ILE A 57 3.18 -8.82 1.65
CA ILE A 57 2.16 -8.24 2.52
C ILE A 57 2.67 -6.89 2.99
N CYS A 58 1.91 -5.82 2.72
CA CYS A 58 2.09 -4.51 3.34
C CYS A 58 1.11 -4.40 4.51
N HIS A 59 1.62 -4.34 5.71
CA HIS A 59 0.86 -4.47 6.95
C HIS A 59 1.17 -3.32 7.89
N ASP A 60 0.14 -2.67 8.42
CA ASP A 60 0.21 -1.67 9.47
C ASP A 60 -0.50 -2.20 10.72
N PRO A 61 0.23 -2.46 11.82
CA PRO A 61 -0.35 -2.96 13.07
C PRO A 61 -0.94 -1.85 13.96
N ASP A 62 -0.92 -0.59 13.54
CA ASP A 62 -1.20 0.57 14.40
C ASP A 62 -2.35 1.45 13.90
N VAL A 63 -3.26 0.89 13.12
CA VAL A 63 -4.42 1.62 12.60
C VAL A 63 -5.49 1.80 13.70
N PRO A 64 -6.12 2.97 13.81
CA PRO A 64 -7.24 3.16 14.73
C PRO A 64 -8.36 2.15 14.50
N SER A 65 -8.86 1.52 15.57
CA SER A 65 -9.93 0.51 15.48
C SER A 65 -11.28 1.05 14.99
N ARG A 66 -11.42 2.39 14.92
CA ARG A 66 -12.58 3.10 14.36
C ARG A 66 -12.14 4.36 13.65
N GLY A 67 -12.83 4.70 12.57
CA GLY A 67 -12.53 5.86 11.74
C GLY A 67 -13.31 7.15 12.11
N ASP A 68 -14.11 7.16 13.18
CA ASP A 68 -15.04 8.25 13.47
C ASP A 68 -14.39 9.64 13.60
N ASP A 69 -13.17 9.66 14.16
CA ASP A 69 -12.41 10.89 14.37
C ASP A 69 -11.24 11.03 13.37
N VAL A 70 -11.06 10.05 12.49
CA VAL A 70 -9.96 10.06 11.51
C VAL A 70 -10.25 11.10 10.42
N ASN A 71 -9.29 11.99 10.17
CA ASN A 71 -9.38 13.08 9.18
C ASN A 71 -10.65 13.94 9.31
N GLN A 72 -11.08 14.21 10.56
CA GLN A 72 -12.20 15.07 10.86
C GLN A 72 -11.69 16.41 11.44
N ALA A 73 -12.10 17.53 10.84
CA ALA A 73 -11.72 18.86 11.33
C ALA A 73 -12.14 19.05 12.79
N GLY A 74 -11.23 19.53 13.64
CA GLY A 74 -11.45 19.73 15.06
C GLY A 74 -11.54 18.47 15.92
N LYS A 75 -11.25 17.31 15.34
CA LYS A 75 -11.20 16.02 16.04
C LYS A 75 -9.75 15.55 16.23
N THR A 76 -9.57 14.76 17.27
CA THR A 76 -8.32 14.06 17.54
C THR A 76 -8.61 12.60 17.80
N VAL A 77 -7.92 11.70 17.11
CA VAL A 77 -8.00 10.27 17.39
C VAL A 77 -7.40 10.02 18.78
N PRO A 78 -8.18 9.52 19.77
CA PRO A 78 -7.68 9.31 21.12
C PRO A 78 -6.49 8.33 21.14
N ALA A 79 -5.43 8.66 21.88
CA ALA A 79 -4.30 7.74 22.06
C ALA A 79 -4.70 6.44 22.76
N SER A 80 -5.79 6.47 23.54
CA SER A 80 -6.37 5.31 24.23
C SER A 80 -7.23 4.42 23.34
N LEU A 81 -7.55 4.86 22.11
CA LEU A 81 -8.31 4.03 21.17
C LEU A 81 -7.48 2.81 20.78
N PRO A 82 -8.02 1.58 20.90
CA PRO A 82 -7.29 0.40 20.48
C PRO A 82 -6.84 0.48 19.02
N ARG A 83 -5.67 -0.10 18.75
CA ARG A 83 -5.14 -0.23 17.40
C ARG A 83 -5.41 -1.63 16.88
N VAL A 84 -5.54 -1.75 15.57
CA VAL A 84 -5.81 -3.00 14.87
C VAL A 84 -4.88 -3.15 13.67
N ASP A 85 -4.69 -4.38 13.27
CA ASP A 85 -3.98 -4.69 12.03
C ASP A 85 -4.75 -4.16 10.82
N PHE A 86 -4.01 -3.65 9.84
CA PHE A 86 -4.56 -3.20 8.57
C PHE A 86 -3.65 -3.65 7.43
N PHE A 87 -4.19 -4.40 6.50
CA PHE A 87 -3.46 -4.90 5.35
C PHE A 87 -3.68 -3.98 4.15
N HIS A 88 -2.65 -3.24 3.77
CA HIS A 88 -2.67 -2.30 2.64
C HIS A 88 -2.50 -3.01 1.31
N TRP A 89 -1.70 -4.07 1.28
CA TRP A 89 -1.41 -4.81 0.06
C TRP A 89 -1.17 -6.28 0.36
N VAL A 90 -1.84 -7.15 -0.39
CA VAL A 90 -1.66 -8.60 -0.33
C VAL A 90 -1.47 -9.12 -1.74
N LEU A 91 -0.30 -9.71 -2.01
CA LEU A 91 0.03 -10.31 -3.29
C LEU A 91 0.58 -11.72 -3.03
N VAL A 92 0.01 -12.72 -3.69
CA VAL A 92 0.37 -14.13 -3.49
C VAL A 92 0.70 -14.81 -4.81
N ASP A 93 1.26 -16.01 -4.73
CA ASP A 93 1.68 -16.81 -5.88
C ASP A 93 2.71 -16.10 -6.79
N ILE A 94 3.57 -15.26 -6.19
CA ILE A 94 4.63 -14.59 -6.93
C ILE A 94 5.68 -15.62 -7.33
N ASP A 95 6.01 -15.69 -8.63
CA ASP A 95 7.10 -16.52 -9.13
C ASP A 95 8.45 -15.96 -8.61
N PRO A 96 9.23 -16.75 -7.86
CA PRO A 96 10.54 -16.33 -7.38
C PRO A 96 11.49 -15.84 -8.48
N ALA A 97 11.35 -16.35 -9.69
CA ALA A 97 12.20 -16.00 -10.83
C ALA A 97 11.97 -14.57 -11.36
N VAL A 98 10.87 -13.94 -11.00
CA VAL A 98 10.58 -12.53 -11.39
C VAL A 98 11.63 -11.58 -10.82
N GLY A 99 12.17 -11.85 -9.63
CA GLY A 99 13.28 -11.12 -9.02
C GLY A 99 12.92 -9.77 -8.41
N GLY A 100 11.77 -9.20 -8.72
CA GLY A 100 11.36 -7.91 -8.18
C GLY A 100 10.05 -7.38 -8.77
N ILE A 101 9.62 -6.24 -8.27
CA ILE A 101 8.47 -5.48 -8.73
C ILE A 101 8.94 -4.06 -9.01
N ALA A 102 8.64 -3.52 -10.19
CA ALA A 102 8.98 -2.15 -10.52
C ALA A 102 8.11 -1.15 -9.74
N GLU A 103 8.65 0.05 -9.55
CA GLU A 103 7.89 1.18 -9.00
C GLU A 103 6.61 1.42 -9.83
N ALA A 104 5.53 1.75 -9.14
CA ALA A 104 4.22 2.06 -9.72
C ALA A 104 3.62 0.95 -10.61
N ALA A 105 4.18 -0.26 -10.60
CA ALA A 105 3.70 -1.35 -11.44
C ALA A 105 2.34 -1.91 -11.01
N HIS A 106 1.99 -1.78 -9.73
CA HIS A 106 0.76 -2.30 -9.14
C HIS A 106 -0.13 -1.22 -8.54
N SER A 107 0.46 -0.12 -8.11
CA SER A 107 -0.24 1.05 -7.59
C SER A 107 0.41 2.31 -8.12
N ASP A 108 -0.38 3.12 -8.83
CA ASP A 108 -0.04 4.44 -9.35
C ASP A 108 -1.30 5.31 -9.27
N GLY A 109 -1.45 5.99 -8.15
CA GLY A 109 -2.65 6.76 -7.83
C GLY A 109 -3.71 5.98 -7.06
N ILE A 110 -4.85 6.62 -6.88
CA ILE A 110 -5.99 6.10 -6.13
C ILE A 110 -7.16 5.89 -7.07
N THR A 111 -7.69 4.68 -7.08
CA THR A 111 -8.85 4.32 -7.90
C THR A 111 -10.06 4.16 -6.98
N PRO A 112 -11.01 5.11 -6.97
CA PRO A 112 -12.24 4.97 -6.20
C PRO A 112 -12.94 3.64 -6.53
N ARG A 113 -13.45 2.97 -5.49
CA ARG A 113 -14.09 1.65 -5.55
C ARG A 113 -13.16 0.49 -5.86
N GLY A 114 -11.85 0.74 -5.86
CA GLY A 114 -10.84 -0.28 -6.10
C GLY A 114 -10.47 -0.45 -7.57
N LYS A 115 -9.30 -1.03 -7.78
CA LYS A 115 -8.79 -1.33 -9.11
C LYS A 115 -9.50 -2.54 -9.71
N PRO A 116 -9.67 -2.61 -11.03
CA PRO A 116 -10.10 -3.84 -11.67
C PRO A 116 -9.05 -4.94 -11.44
N GLU A 117 -9.49 -6.19 -11.43
CA GLU A 117 -8.59 -7.33 -11.31
C GLU A 117 -7.52 -7.26 -12.41
N GLN A 118 -6.26 -7.16 -12.00
CA GLN A 118 -5.15 -7.13 -12.94
C GLN A 118 -4.67 -8.55 -13.22
N VAL A 119 -4.87 -8.97 -14.44
CA VAL A 119 -4.58 -10.33 -14.91
C VAL A 119 -3.08 -10.59 -15.16
N SER A 120 -2.20 -9.62 -14.97
CA SER A 120 -0.87 -9.66 -15.57
C SER A 120 0.29 -9.60 -14.59
N LEU A 121 0.36 -10.51 -13.64
CA LEU A 121 1.53 -10.63 -12.75
C LEU A 121 2.25 -11.97 -12.90
N GLN A 122 2.32 -12.53 -14.10
CA GLN A 122 2.97 -13.83 -14.35
C GLN A 122 2.46 -14.94 -13.40
N GLY A 123 1.15 -14.93 -13.11
CA GLY A 123 0.51 -15.89 -12.22
C GLY A 123 0.27 -15.42 -10.79
N ALA A 124 0.89 -14.34 -10.35
CA ALA A 124 0.60 -13.75 -9.05
C ALA A 124 -0.82 -13.18 -8.98
N ARG A 125 -1.41 -13.16 -7.78
CA ARG A 125 -2.79 -12.72 -7.54
C ARG A 125 -2.84 -11.73 -6.39
N HIS A 126 -3.62 -10.65 -6.57
CA HIS A 126 -3.96 -9.75 -5.49
C HIS A 126 -5.04 -10.34 -4.59
N GLY A 127 -4.85 -10.21 -3.27
CA GLY A 127 -5.93 -10.34 -2.30
C GLY A 127 -6.69 -9.03 -2.13
N LEU A 128 -7.88 -9.11 -1.53
CA LEU A 128 -8.57 -7.92 -1.05
C LEU A 128 -7.80 -7.34 0.14
N ASN A 129 -7.62 -6.02 0.15
CA ASN A 129 -7.05 -5.31 1.27
C ASN A 129 -8.15 -4.71 2.17
N ASP A 130 -7.75 -4.18 3.33
CA ASP A 130 -8.68 -3.72 4.36
C ASP A 130 -9.40 -2.41 4.01
N TYR A 131 -8.97 -1.68 2.99
CA TYR A 131 -9.76 -0.57 2.44
C TYR A 131 -11.14 -1.01 1.96
N THR A 132 -11.30 -2.27 1.57
CA THR A 132 -12.60 -2.88 1.25
C THR A 132 -13.59 -2.76 2.40
N GLY A 133 -13.14 -3.06 3.62
CA GLY A 133 -13.95 -2.91 4.84
C GLY A 133 -14.01 -1.46 5.33
N TRP A 134 -12.91 -0.73 5.24
CA TRP A 134 -12.82 0.65 5.71
C TRP A 134 -13.79 1.59 4.99
N PHE A 135 -13.93 1.43 3.69
CA PHE A 135 -14.85 2.24 2.88
C PHE A 135 -16.23 1.60 2.69
N ALA A 136 -16.53 0.51 3.39
CA ALA A 136 -17.84 -0.12 3.29
C ALA A 136 -18.96 0.85 3.71
N GLY A 137 -19.94 1.07 2.84
CA GLY A 137 -21.03 2.00 3.06
C GLY A 137 -20.78 3.44 2.64
N ASP A 138 -19.56 3.79 2.23
CA ASP A 138 -19.29 5.08 1.61
C ASP A 138 -19.85 5.10 0.18
N ALA A 139 -20.56 6.18 -0.18
CA ALA A 139 -21.25 6.26 -1.48
C ALA A 139 -20.29 6.31 -2.67
N ASP A 140 -19.12 6.91 -2.49
CA ASP A 140 -18.15 7.17 -3.55
C ASP A 140 -16.98 6.17 -3.55
N MET A 141 -16.62 5.66 -2.38
CA MET A 141 -15.43 4.84 -2.18
C MET A 141 -15.71 3.35 -1.95
N SER A 142 -16.97 2.97 -1.63
CA SER A 142 -17.30 1.56 -1.38
C SER A 142 -16.99 0.68 -2.60
N GLY A 143 -16.23 -0.40 -2.39
CA GLY A 143 -15.80 -1.31 -3.46
C GLY A 143 -14.86 -2.39 -2.98
N HIS A 144 -14.28 -3.13 -3.92
CA HIS A 144 -13.32 -4.20 -3.66
C HIS A 144 -11.91 -3.70 -3.98
N TYR A 145 -11.14 -3.41 -2.94
CA TYR A 145 -9.78 -2.89 -3.07
C TYR A 145 -8.77 -4.02 -3.18
N LEU A 146 -8.09 -4.08 -4.32
CA LEU A 146 -7.01 -5.00 -4.63
C LEU A 146 -5.67 -4.23 -4.62
N GLY A 147 -4.64 -4.83 -4.07
CA GLY A 147 -3.25 -4.38 -4.16
C GLY A 147 -2.91 -3.11 -3.44
#